data_7e7854cb5b59c3bbdeb57b72af3a2c9c
#
_entry.id   7e7854cb5b59c3bbdeb57b72af3a2c9c
#
_cell.length_a   1.000
_cell.length_b   1.000
_cell.length_c   1.000
_cell.angle_alpha   90.00
_cell.angle_beta   90.00
_cell.angle_gamma   90.00
#
_symmetry.space_group_name_H-M   'P 1'
#
loop_
_entity.id
_entity.type
_entity.pdbx_description
1 polymer ?
#
loop_
_entity_poly.entity_id
_entity_poly.type
_entity_poly.pdbx_seq_one_letter_code
_entity_poly.pdbx_strand_id
1 'polypeptide(L)'
;MESQTVLPIGREQVLQFRRVLERYSAGLRQTRNRIISSENWWKLRNGTEEQYTQDGGFRSVSGWLHNVIVSKHADLVEGYPEPVLLPREQGDREEARILSAIVPCILEQNQFDTVWSDAMWQKCKTGTACYKIVWDPGKLCGLGDISIQRVNLLNLYWEPGVTDIQKSRFFFHTELCDRDLLQEEYPWLQLKGGDFLDTKFLYDDRVDTENKVTVAEVYYHRRGRLHYCKFVGDQVLFATENQLEPQLDAVGNVLKAPMAETGLYDHGRYPYEFDPLFPIEGSPCGYGYVDVCRSPQTEIDLMKTSFVRNAQVGATPRFFSRQDGAVNEEEFLNLTKPIVHVAGNLGEDSLRQIPVRALDGVYVSLLDRTIDELRQTSGNTETSTGNISAGITAASAIAALQEASGKGSRDTLRSSYRSFGRIVELCVELIRQFYDLPRKFRILGSFGAEEFVSYDNSRLLPVSQGEAFGQDMGLRKPVFDIRIMAQKRNSYTRVTQNELALQLYQLGFFDPARWPQARECLEMMDFEGKDVLLRRLSENAAQPRLPVEAGAAW
;
A
#
# COMPACT_ATOMS: atom_id res chain seq x y z
N MET A 1 -12.16 -22.06 40.63
CA MET A 1 -11.95 -20.82 39.87
C MET A 1 -13.34 -20.21 39.66
N GLU A 2 -13.65 -19.13 40.36
CA GLU A 2 -14.95 -18.46 40.21
C GLU A 2 -15.08 -17.97 38.77
N SER A 3 -16.11 -18.41 38.08
CA SER A 3 -16.55 -17.89 36.79
C SER A 3 -16.92 -16.43 36.98
N GLN A 4 -15.96 -15.52 36.83
CA GLN A 4 -16.27 -14.10 36.78
C GLN A 4 -17.10 -13.87 35.53
N THR A 5 -18.39 -13.61 35.73
CA THR A 5 -19.38 -13.29 34.72
C THR A 5 -18.85 -12.25 33.76
N VAL A 6 -18.82 -12.54 32.46
CA VAL A 6 -18.49 -11.55 31.41
C VAL A 6 -19.62 -10.53 31.45
N LEU A 7 -19.30 -9.27 31.78
CA LEU A 7 -20.32 -8.22 31.75
C LEU A 7 -20.56 -7.81 30.30
N PRO A 8 -21.80 -7.84 29.82
CA PRO A 8 -22.13 -7.46 28.46
C PRO A 8 -21.77 -5.97 28.20
N ILE A 9 -21.38 -5.68 26.98
CA ILE A 9 -21.11 -4.30 26.56
C ILE A 9 -22.45 -3.58 26.40
N GLY A 10 -22.63 -2.52 27.17
CA GLY A 10 -23.80 -1.65 27.14
C GLY A 10 -23.42 -0.19 26.84
N ARG A 11 -24.39 0.69 27.02
CA ARG A 11 -24.25 2.13 26.76
C ARG A 11 -23.09 2.80 27.50
N GLU A 12 -22.87 2.44 28.74
CA GLU A 12 -21.80 3.04 29.55
C GLU A 12 -20.40 2.74 28.99
N GLN A 13 -20.19 1.50 28.54
CA GLN A 13 -18.93 1.07 27.93
C GLN A 13 -18.71 1.77 26.59
N VAL A 14 -19.77 1.93 25.77
CA VAL A 14 -19.69 2.69 24.51
C VAL A 14 -19.30 4.14 24.76
N LEU A 15 -19.86 4.79 25.79
CA LEU A 15 -19.47 6.15 26.16
C LEU A 15 -17.99 6.24 26.60
N GLN A 16 -17.48 5.19 27.25
CA GLN A 16 -16.04 5.09 27.55
C GLN A 16 -15.20 4.96 26.28
N PHE A 17 -15.60 4.11 25.33
CA PHE A 17 -14.93 3.97 24.03
C PHE A 17 -14.91 5.29 23.26
N ARG A 18 -16.00 6.03 23.21
CA ARG A 18 -16.06 7.36 22.57
C ARG A 18 -15.07 8.34 23.20
N ARG A 19 -14.98 8.43 24.52
CA ARG A 19 -13.99 9.28 25.21
C ARG A 19 -12.56 8.89 24.86
N VAL A 20 -12.27 7.59 24.74
CA VAL A 20 -10.95 7.12 24.32
C VAL A 20 -10.69 7.48 22.85
N LEU A 21 -11.67 7.30 21.97
CA LEU A 21 -11.58 7.67 20.56
C LEU A 21 -11.29 9.16 20.38
N GLU A 22 -12.01 10.03 21.09
CA GLU A 22 -11.77 11.49 21.08
C GLU A 22 -10.34 11.84 21.55
N ARG A 23 -9.88 11.19 22.62
CA ARG A 23 -8.52 11.37 23.12
C ARG A 23 -7.47 10.92 22.10
N TYR A 24 -7.67 9.77 21.46
CA TYR A 24 -6.75 9.27 20.42
C TYR A 24 -6.77 10.16 19.17
N SER A 25 -7.95 10.61 18.76
CA SER A 25 -8.12 11.58 17.67
C SER A 25 -7.34 12.89 17.93
N ALA A 26 -7.42 13.41 19.15
CA ALA A 26 -6.66 14.59 19.54
C ALA A 26 -5.15 14.35 19.52
N GLY A 27 -4.68 13.20 20.02
CA GLY A 27 -3.27 12.83 20.04
C GLY A 27 -2.67 12.58 18.65
N LEU A 28 -3.48 12.11 17.69
CA LEU A 28 -3.06 11.84 16.31
C LEU A 28 -3.24 13.04 15.36
N ARG A 29 -3.60 14.21 15.88
CA ARG A 29 -3.88 15.40 15.07
C ARG A 29 -2.73 15.79 14.14
N GLN A 30 -1.48 15.72 14.60
CA GLN A 30 -0.30 16.06 13.79
C GLN A 30 -0.14 15.08 12.61
N THR A 31 -0.26 13.77 12.86
CA THR A 31 -0.20 12.74 11.81
C THR A 31 -1.30 12.94 10.78
N ARG A 32 -2.53 13.22 11.21
CA ARG A 32 -3.67 13.48 10.31
C ARG A 32 -3.44 14.74 9.45
N ASN A 33 -2.98 15.83 10.05
CA ASN A 33 -2.68 17.07 9.31
C ASN A 33 -1.56 16.85 8.29
N ARG A 34 -0.53 16.05 8.61
CA ARG A 34 0.53 15.68 7.68
C ARG A 34 -0.02 14.91 6.50
N ILE A 35 -0.87 13.89 6.72
CA ILE A 35 -1.50 13.10 5.66
C ILE A 35 -2.32 13.99 4.73
N ILE A 36 -3.16 14.87 5.27
CA ILE A 36 -3.97 15.82 4.49
C ILE A 36 -3.06 16.77 3.67
N SER A 37 -2.02 17.31 4.30
CA SER A 37 -1.05 18.16 3.62
C SER A 37 -0.36 17.41 2.47
N SER A 38 0.05 16.16 2.69
CA SER A 38 0.72 15.35 1.66
C SER A 38 -0.18 15.08 0.46
N GLU A 39 -1.47 14.86 0.66
CA GLU A 39 -2.42 14.70 -0.43
C GLU A 39 -2.63 15.99 -1.23
N ASN A 40 -2.70 17.13 -0.57
CA ASN A 40 -2.78 18.43 -1.25
C ASN A 40 -1.54 18.72 -2.10
N TRP A 41 -0.34 18.38 -1.60
CA TRP A 41 0.90 18.49 -2.36
C TRP A 41 0.92 17.59 -3.60
N TRP A 42 0.43 16.36 -3.45
CA TRP A 42 0.28 15.42 -4.56
C TRP A 42 -0.62 15.99 -5.67
N LYS A 43 -1.72 16.64 -5.29
CA LYS A 43 -2.68 17.27 -6.22
C LYS A 43 -2.21 18.63 -6.76
N LEU A 44 -0.96 19.02 -6.51
CA LEU A 44 -0.40 20.33 -6.87
C LEU A 44 -1.16 21.53 -6.28
N ARG A 45 -1.85 21.31 -5.15
CA ARG A 45 -2.61 22.32 -4.42
C ARG A 45 -1.82 22.79 -3.20
N ASN A 46 -0.70 23.44 -3.39
CA ASN A 46 0.25 23.85 -2.36
C ASN A 46 -0.29 24.92 -1.39
N GLY A 47 -1.49 24.71 -0.83
CA GLY A 47 -2.11 25.55 0.17
C GLY A 47 -2.94 26.71 -0.35
N THR A 48 -3.09 26.85 -1.67
CA THR A 48 -4.01 27.82 -2.28
C THR A 48 -4.67 27.20 -3.51
N GLU A 49 -5.99 27.15 -3.53
CA GLU A 49 -6.77 26.74 -4.70
C GLU A 49 -6.63 27.76 -5.85
N GLU A 50 -6.13 28.96 -5.57
CA GLU A 50 -5.95 30.04 -6.52
C GLU A 50 -4.49 30.10 -6.99
N GLN A 51 -4.28 30.01 -8.30
CA GLN A 51 -2.99 30.28 -8.95
C GLN A 51 -2.58 31.76 -8.85
N TYR A 52 -3.47 32.62 -8.37
CA TYR A 52 -3.25 34.02 -8.16
C TYR A 52 -3.27 34.34 -6.66
N THR A 53 -2.28 35.09 -6.20
CA THR A 53 -2.30 35.65 -4.84
C THR A 53 -3.39 36.72 -4.75
N GLN A 54 -3.88 37.04 -3.53
CA GLN A 54 -4.84 38.13 -3.28
C GLN A 54 -4.39 39.46 -3.88
N ASP A 55 -3.09 39.66 -4.07
CA ASP A 55 -2.49 40.84 -4.73
C ASP A 55 -2.43 40.71 -6.26
N GLY A 56 -3.09 39.74 -6.89
CA GLY A 56 -3.10 39.50 -8.34
C GLY A 56 -1.80 38.92 -8.90
N GLY A 57 -0.86 38.54 -8.05
CA GLY A 57 0.41 37.94 -8.45
C GLY A 57 0.24 36.46 -8.88
N PHE A 58 0.82 36.08 -10.02
CA PHE A 58 0.86 34.69 -10.48
C PHE A 58 1.81 33.84 -9.59
N ARG A 59 1.36 32.65 -9.20
CA ARG A 59 2.18 31.64 -8.51
C ARG A 59 2.40 30.45 -9.44
N SER A 60 3.66 30.18 -9.76
CA SER A 60 4.03 29.01 -10.54
C SER A 60 4.06 27.77 -9.66
N VAL A 61 3.42 26.70 -10.10
CA VAL A 61 3.49 25.37 -9.47
C VAL A 61 4.07 24.40 -10.48
N SER A 62 5.06 23.60 -10.07
CA SER A 62 5.71 22.62 -10.92
C SER A 62 5.50 21.20 -10.40
N GLY A 63 5.42 20.25 -11.34
CA GLY A 63 5.05 18.86 -11.06
C GLY A 63 6.23 17.92 -10.75
N TRP A 64 7.37 18.43 -10.27
CA TRP A 64 8.54 17.57 -9.99
C TRP A 64 8.24 16.50 -8.95
N LEU A 65 7.62 16.91 -7.83
CA LEU A 65 7.21 15.99 -6.78
C LEU A 65 6.18 14.96 -7.29
N HIS A 66 5.24 15.38 -8.12
CA HIS A 66 4.28 14.48 -8.75
C HIS A 66 4.99 13.40 -9.57
N ASN A 67 5.95 13.79 -10.40
CA ASN A 67 6.73 12.85 -11.21
C ASN A 67 7.54 11.86 -10.36
N VAL A 68 8.12 12.32 -9.25
CA VAL A 68 8.82 11.44 -8.29
C VAL A 68 7.88 10.35 -7.76
N ILE A 69 6.67 10.71 -7.33
CA ILE A 69 5.71 9.78 -6.78
C ILE A 69 5.25 8.76 -7.82
N VAL A 70 4.97 9.20 -9.05
CA VAL A 70 4.58 8.31 -10.17
C VAL A 70 5.70 7.29 -10.45
N SER A 71 6.94 7.74 -10.54
CA SER A 71 8.09 6.85 -10.77
C SER A 71 8.27 5.83 -9.64
N LYS A 72 8.20 6.28 -8.38
CA LYS A 72 8.34 5.37 -7.22
C LYS A 72 7.19 4.40 -7.09
N HIS A 73 5.98 4.81 -7.41
CA HIS A 73 4.83 3.91 -7.47
C HIS A 73 5.04 2.81 -8.53
N ALA A 74 5.50 3.18 -9.73
CA ALA A 74 5.78 2.20 -10.78
C ALA A 74 6.82 1.16 -10.34
N ASP A 75 7.92 1.61 -9.70
CA ASP A 75 8.95 0.72 -9.14
C ASP A 75 8.38 -0.29 -8.12
N LEU A 76 7.44 0.15 -7.27
CA LEU A 76 6.87 -0.69 -6.20
C LEU A 76 5.79 -1.66 -6.72
N VAL A 77 5.03 -1.26 -7.72
CA VAL A 77 3.99 -2.12 -8.32
C VAL A 77 4.60 -3.19 -9.22
N GLU A 78 5.73 -2.90 -9.90
CA GLU A 78 6.46 -3.91 -10.68
C GLU A 78 6.87 -5.13 -9.83
N GLY A 79 7.17 -4.90 -8.55
CA GLY A 79 7.52 -5.95 -7.58
C GLY A 79 6.29 -6.55 -6.87
N TYR A 80 5.28 -7.05 -7.59
CA TYR A 80 4.13 -7.71 -6.97
C TYR A 80 4.55 -8.95 -6.16
N PRO A 81 4.11 -9.08 -4.88
CA PRO A 81 4.54 -10.19 -4.02
C PRO A 81 3.75 -11.47 -4.28
N GLU A 82 4.46 -12.60 -4.30
CA GLU A 82 3.88 -13.94 -4.35
C GLU A 82 4.31 -14.73 -3.10
N PRO A 83 3.35 -15.27 -2.32
CA PRO A 83 3.67 -15.98 -1.09
C PRO A 83 3.98 -17.45 -1.37
N VAL A 84 5.02 -17.96 -0.73
CA VAL A 84 5.35 -19.39 -0.66
C VAL A 84 5.44 -19.78 0.81
N LEU A 85 4.63 -20.73 1.23
CA LEU A 85 4.62 -21.26 2.59
C LEU A 85 5.58 -22.45 2.68
N LEU A 86 6.47 -22.40 3.67
CA LEU A 86 7.44 -23.45 3.93
C LEU A 86 7.09 -24.14 5.25
N PRO A 87 7.06 -25.48 5.29
CA PRO A 87 6.78 -26.22 6.51
C PRO A 87 7.97 -26.12 7.48
N ARG A 88 7.71 -25.93 8.76
CA ARG A 88 8.75 -26.08 9.80
C ARG A 88 9.02 -27.53 10.14
N GLU A 89 8.03 -28.39 9.98
CA GLU A 89 8.13 -29.81 10.25
C GLU A 89 7.85 -30.63 8.99
N GLN A 90 8.48 -31.81 8.91
CA GLN A 90 8.37 -32.65 7.71
C GLN A 90 6.93 -33.13 7.47
N GLY A 91 6.14 -33.32 8.54
CA GLY A 91 4.74 -33.75 8.45
C GLY A 91 3.81 -32.71 7.81
N ASP A 92 4.20 -31.42 7.83
CA ASP A 92 3.38 -30.32 7.33
C ASP A 92 3.70 -29.93 5.87
N ARG A 93 4.51 -30.74 5.16
CA ARG A 93 4.93 -30.46 3.76
C ARG A 93 3.77 -30.36 2.79
N GLU A 94 2.86 -31.31 2.87
CA GLU A 94 1.71 -31.36 1.97
C GLU A 94 0.77 -30.17 2.23
N GLU A 95 0.57 -29.83 3.50
CA GLU A 95 -0.24 -28.70 3.91
C GLU A 95 0.36 -27.37 3.44
N ALA A 96 1.66 -27.20 3.61
CA ALA A 96 2.38 -26.03 3.11
C ALA A 96 2.27 -25.90 1.57
N ARG A 97 2.33 -27.00 0.83
CA ARG A 97 2.15 -27.04 -0.62
C ARG A 97 0.74 -26.58 -1.03
N ILE A 98 -0.28 -27.11 -0.36
CA ILE A 98 -1.67 -26.80 -0.64
C ILE A 98 -1.96 -25.31 -0.30
N LEU A 99 -1.52 -24.85 0.87
CA LEU A 99 -1.71 -23.44 1.26
C LEU A 99 -0.95 -22.48 0.35
N SER A 100 0.24 -22.84 -0.15
CA SER A 100 0.98 -22.03 -1.14
C SER A 100 0.23 -21.88 -2.45
N ALA A 101 -0.70 -22.78 -2.78
CA ALA A 101 -1.55 -22.69 -3.95
C ALA A 101 -2.89 -21.98 -3.65
N ILE A 102 -3.44 -22.16 -2.45
CA ILE A 102 -4.74 -21.57 -2.04
C ILE A 102 -4.63 -20.07 -1.74
N VAL A 103 -3.58 -19.65 -1.02
CA VAL A 103 -3.43 -18.24 -0.63
C VAL A 103 -3.39 -17.30 -1.85
N PRO A 104 -2.68 -17.59 -2.94
CA PRO A 104 -2.79 -16.80 -4.17
C PRO A 104 -4.20 -16.72 -4.74
N CYS A 105 -5.00 -17.80 -4.69
CA CYS A 105 -6.40 -17.77 -5.13
C CYS A 105 -7.25 -16.83 -4.28
N ILE A 106 -7.04 -16.81 -2.95
CA ILE A 106 -7.72 -15.88 -2.04
C ILE A 106 -7.32 -14.42 -2.34
N LEU A 107 -6.05 -14.17 -2.63
CA LEU A 107 -5.56 -12.85 -3.04
C LEU A 107 -6.22 -12.40 -4.35
N GLU A 108 -6.30 -13.28 -5.35
CA GLU A 108 -6.93 -13.00 -6.64
C GLU A 108 -8.43 -12.71 -6.48
N GLN A 109 -9.16 -13.48 -5.68
CA GLN A 109 -10.57 -13.24 -5.37
C GLN A 109 -10.81 -11.89 -4.68
N ASN A 110 -9.85 -11.38 -3.93
CA ASN A 110 -9.88 -10.06 -3.32
C ASN A 110 -9.32 -8.95 -4.24
N GLN A 111 -8.98 -9.23 -5.50
CA GLN A 111 -8.34 -8.27 -6.42
C GLN A 111 -7.13 -7.60 -5.76
N PHE A 112 -6.30 -8.40 -5.10
CA PHE A 112 -5.21 -7.88 -4.28
C PHE A 112 -4.15 -7.10 -5.08
N ASP A 113 -4.05 -7.33 -6.37
CA ASP A 113 -3.23 -6.54 -7.29
C ASP A 113 -3.65 -5.06 -7.31
N THR A 114 -4.97 -4.80 -7.36
CA THR A 114 -5.53 -3.44 -7.25
C THR A 114 -5.34 -2.87 -5.85
N VAL A 115 -5.63 -3.67 -4.81
CA VAL A 115 -5.42 -3.28 -3.41
C VAL A 115 -3.94 -2.94 -3.15
N TRP A 116 -3.02 -3.72 -3.71
CA TRP A 116 -1.58 -3.47 -3.63
C TRP A 116 -1.18 -2.16 -4.31
N SER A 117 -1.61 -1.94 -5.55
CA SER A 117 -1.34 -0.70 -6.28
C SER A 117 -1.85 0.53 -5.52
N ASP A 118 -3.09 0.49 -5.04
CA ASP A 118 -3.69 1.57 -4.25
C ASP A 118 -2.96 1.82 -2.93
N ALA A 119 -2.50 0.75 -2.28
CA ALA A 119 -1.71 0.84 -1.06
C ALA A 119 -0.33 1.47 -1.33
N MET A 120 0.32 1.13 -2.45
CA MET A 120 1.60 1.73 -2.85
C MET A 120 1.44 3.22 -3.17
N TRP A 121 0.34 3.65 -3.82
CA TRP A 121 0.03 5.08 -3.95
C TRP A 121 -0.04 5.78 -2.61
N GLN A 122 -0.79 5.19 -1.66
CA GLN A 122 -0.92 5.74 -0.31
C GLN A 122 0.45 5.81 0.38
N LYS A 123 1.24 4.74 0.31
CA LYS A 123 2.58 4.65 0.90
C LYS A 123 3.51 5.72 0.36
N CYS A 124 3.58 5.90 -0.96
CA CYS A 124 4.45 6.91 -1.58
C CYS A 124 4.04 8.34 -1.19
N LYS A 125 2.75 8.64 -1.13
CA LYS A 125 2.22 9.97 -0.82
C LYS A 125 2.30 10.30 0.68
N THR A 126 1.69 9.47 1.50
CA THR A 126 1.46 9.75 2.93
C THR A 126 2.46 9.07 3.87
N GLY A 127 3.28 8.19 3.31
CA GLY A 127 4.32 7.47 4.03
C GLY A 127 3.88 6.16 4.67
N THR A 128 2.61 5.76 4.55
CA THR A 128 2.13 4.52 5.15
C THR A 128 0.95 3.97 4.39
N ALA A 129 0.99 2.70 4.00
CA ALA A 129 -0.18 1.95 3.59
C ALA A 129 -0.76 1.19 4.79
N CYS A 130 -2.07 0.96 4.77
CA CYS A 130 -2.76 0.17 5.78
C CYS A 130 -3.71 -0.81 5.13
N TYR A 131 -3.65 -2.05 5.60
CA TYR A 131 -4.51 -3.16 5.16
C TYR A 131 -5.38 -3.63 6.31
N LYS A 132 -6.64 -3.98 6.00
CA LYS A 132 -7.60 -4.64 6.90
C LYS A 132 -7.82 -6.06 6.39
N ILE A 133 -7.60 -7.06 7.22
CA ILE A 133 -7.73 -8.47 6.89
C ILE A 133 -8.75 -9.09 7.84
N VAL A 134 -9.96 -9.34 7.37
CA VAL A 134 -11.07 -9.78 8.20
C VAL A 134 -11.81 -10.96 7.57
N TRP A 135 -12.51 -11.72 8.40
CA TRP A 135 -13.49 -12.67 7.94
C TRP A 135 -14.80 -11.95 7.60
N ASP A 136 -15.31 -12.17 6.40
CA ASP A 136 -16.60 -11.64 5.94
C ASP A 136 -17.59 -12.79 5.78
N PRO A 137 -18.57 -12.93 6.69
CA PRO A 137 -19.55 -14.01 6.63
C PRO A 137 -20.55 -13.87 5.47
N GLY A 138 -20.69 -12.69 4.87
CA GLY A 138 -21.61 -12.46 3.75
C GLY A 138 -21.09 -12.93 2.41
N LYS A 139 -19.77 -13.18 2.26
CA LYS A 139 -19.18 -13.66 1.02
C LYS A 139 -19.67 -15.09 0.69
N LEU A 140 -19.58 -15.46 -0.59
CA LEU A 140 -19.91 -16.80 -1.10
C LEU A 140 -21.29 -17.31 -0.66
N CYS A 141 -22.31 -16.44 -0.74
CA CYS A 141 -23.70 -16.77 -0.36
C CYS A 141 -23.86 -17.27 1.09
N GLY A 142 -23.10 -16.69 2.02
CA GLY A 142 -23.17 -17.02 3.44
C GLY A 142 -22.20 -18.10 3.91
N LEU A 143 -21.37 -18.68 3.02
CA LEU A 143 -20.26 -19.54 3.41
C LEU A 143 -19.15 -18.74 4.10
N GLY A 144 -19.09 -17.43 3.85
CA GLY A 144 -18.08 -16.51 4.33
C GLY A 144 -16.74 -16.69 3.60
N ASP A 145 -15.89 -15.67 3.59
CA ASP A 145 -14.53 -15.74 3.09
C ASP A 145 -13.67 -14.60 3.65
N ILE A 146 -12.35 -14.69 3.44
CA ILE A 146 -11.41 -13.66 3.83
C ILE A 146 -11.62 -12.42 2.97
N SER A 147 -11.64 -11.25 3.61
CA SER A 147 -11.68 -9.93 2.97
C SER A 147 -10.40 -9.18 3.26
N ILE A 148 -9.72 -8.72 2.20
CA ILE A 148 -8.50 -7.93 2.30
C ILE A 148 -8.77 -6.59 1.62
N GLN A 149 -8.62 -5.51 2.36
CA GLN A 149 -8.94 -4.16 1.88
C GLN A 149 -7.85 -3.17 2.27
N ARG A 150 -7.63 -2.18 1.42
CA ARG A 150 -6.87 -0.98 1.80
C ARG A 150 -7.75 -0.06 2.64
N VAL A 151 -7.23 0.46 3.73
CA VAL A 151 -7.96 1.37 4.61
C VAL A 151 -7.34 2.76 4.62
N ASN A 152 -8.18 3.79 4.70
CA ASN A 152 -7.72 5.16 4.83
C ASN A 152 -7.24 5.42 6.27
N LEU A 153 -5.97 5.84 6.41
CA LEU A 153 -5.36 6.15 7.71
C LEU A 153 -6.10 7.22 8.51
N LEU A 154 -6.83 8.13 7.86
CA LEU A 154 -7.57 9.19 8.54
C LEU A 154 -8.74 8.66 9.40
N ASN A 155 -9.21 7.45 9.10
CA ASN A 155 -10.32 6.80 9.78
C ASN A 155 -9.86 5.76 10.82
N LEU A 156 -8.54 5.69 11.08
CA LEU A 156 -7.94 4.79 12.05
C LEU A 156 -7.42 5.56 13.25
N TYR A 157 -7.61 4.99 14.44
CA TYR A 157 -7.17 5.61 15.69
C TYR A 157 -6.56 4.53 16.60
N TRP A 158 -5.38 4.85 17.12
CA TRP A 158 -4.61 4.01 18.03
C TRP A 158 -4.00 4.85 19.14
N GLU A 159 -3.45 4.22 20.15
CA GLU A 159 -2.80 4.90 21.26
C GLU A 159 -1.58 5.68 20.78
N PRO A 160 -1.53 7.01 21.00
CA PRO A 160 -0.37 7.82 20.64
C PRO A 160 0.90 7.35 21.36
N GLY A 161 2.01 7.31 20.63
CA GLY A 161 3.32 6.92 21.18
C GLY A 161 3.65 5.42 21.06
N VAL A 162 2.76 4.59 20.49
CA VAL A 162 3.08 3.19 20.19
C VAL A 162 3.71 3.07 18.82
N THR A 163 4.73 2.23 18.70
CA THR A 163 5.38 1.91 17.41
C THR A 163 4.70 0.77 16.67
N ASP A 164 4.01 -0.10 17.41
CA ASP A 164 3.29 -1.26 16.89
C ASP A 164 1.84 -1.19 17.35
N ILE A 165 0.91 -1.19 16.41
CA ILE A 165 -0.52 -1.14 16.71
C ILE A 165 -0.98 -2.29 17.61
N GLN A 166 -0.33 -3.45 17.52
CA GLN A 166 -0.65 -4.62 18.35
C GLN A 166 -0.42 -4.37 19.85
N LYS A 167 0.35 -3.34 20.21
CA LYS A 167 0.58 -2.90 21.59
C LYS A 167 -0.40 -1.82 22.05
N SER A 168 -1.20 -1.27 21.14
CA SER A 168 -2.25 -0.30 21.50
C SER A 168 -3.33 -0.99 22.34
N ARG A 169 -3.76 -0.32 23.41
CA ARG A 169 -4.83 -0.86 24.27
C ARG A 169 -6.17 -0.97 23.54
N PHE A 170 -6.47 0.02 22.69
CA PHE A 170 -7.66 0.07 21.84
C PHE A 170 -7.23 0.45 20.43
N PHE A 171 -7.89 -0.12 19.46
CA PHE A 171 -7.73 0.25 18.06
C PHE A 171 -9.12 0.52 17.47
N PHE A 172 -9.30 1.69 16.86
CA PHE A 172 -10.58 2.08 16.28
C PHE A 172 -10.49 2.25 14.77
N HIS A 173 -11.59 1.90 14.11
CA HIS A 173 -11.84 2.20 12.72
C HIS A 173 -13.22 2.84 12.61
N THR A 174 -13.33 3.96 11.89
CA THR A 174 -14.60 4.67 11.67
C THR A 174 -14.94 4.65 10.19
N GLU A 175 -16.19 4.32 9.88
CA GLU A 175 -16.73 4.32 8.53
C GLU A 175 -18.00 5.16 8.47
N LEU A 176 -18.25 5.75 7.30
CA LEU A 176 -19.49 6.47 7.03
C LEU A 176 -20.45 5.53 6.33
N CYS A 177 -21.58 5.23 6.97
CA CYS A 177 -22.61 4.33 6.45
C CYS A 177 -23.92 5.07 6.21
N ASP A 178 -24.68 4.62 5.21
CA ASP A 178 -26.02 5.11 4.98
C ASP A 178 -26.95 4.69 6.12
N ARG A 179 -27.71 5.66 6.60
CA ARG A 179 -28.61 5.48 7.73
C ARG A 179 -29.73 4.47 7.44
N ASP A 180 -30.28 4.53 6.22
CA ASP A 180 -31.40 3.67 5.83
C ASP A 180 -30.95 2.22 5.73
N LEU A 181 -29.79 1.96 5.11
CA LEU A 181 -29.19 0.62 5.03
C LEU A 181 -28.87 0.07 6.42
N LEU A 182 -28.39 0.92 7.32
CA LEU A 182 -28.10 0.52 8.69
C LEU A 182 -29.36 0.20 9.48
N GLN A 183 -30.48 0.91 9.23
CA GLN A 183 -31.76 0.63 9.84
C GLN A 183 -32.44 -0.63 9.28
N GLU A 184 -32.19 -0.97 8.00
CA GLU A 184 -32.63 -2.25 7.43
C GLU A 184 -31.89 -3.43 8.09
N GLU A 185 -30.57 -3.29 8.28
CA GLU A 185 -29.74 -4.32 8.95
C GLU A 185 -30.05 -4.44 10.44
N TYR A 186 -30.33 -3.29 11.11
CA TYR A 186 -30.64 -3.21 12.56
C TYR A 186 -31.98 -2.47 12.81
N PRO A 187 -33.15 -3.11 12.66
CA PRO A 187 -34.47 -2.43 12.75
C PRO A 187 -34.75 -1.78 14.10
N TRP A 188 -34.08 -2.24 15.16
CA TRP A 188 -34.22 -1.71 16.52
C TRP A 188 -33.41 -0.42 16.77
N LEU A 189 -32.58 -0.02 15.82
CA LEU A 189 -31.65 1.11 15.97
C LEU A 189 -32.43 2.44 15.92
N GLN A 190 -32.27 3.24 16.98
CA GLN A 190 -32.82 4.59 17.05
C GLN A 190 -31.72 5.62 16.83
N LEU A 191 -31.60 6.10 15.62
CA LEU A 191 -30.62 7.12 15.26
C LEU A 191 -31.14 8.52 15.58
N LYS A 192 -30.46 9.22 16.49
CA LYS A 192 -30.70 10.64 16.77
C LYS A 192 -29.91 11.49 15.80
N GLY A 193 -30.50 12.59 15.32
CA GLY A 193 -29.76 13.57 14.51
C GLY A 193 -28.60 14.14 15.33
N GLY A 194 -27.36 14.09 14.79
CA GLY A 194 -26.17 14.61 15.46
C GLY A 194 -25.18 13.56 16.00
N ASP A 195 -25.46 12.28 15.86
CA ASP A 195 -24.52 11.20 16.21
C ASP A 195 -23.35 11.09 15.20
N PHE A 196 -22.93 12.22 14.66
CA PHE A 196 -21.89 12.33 13.66
C PHE A 196 -20.51 12.48 14.34
N LEU A 197 -19.70 11.44 14.25
CA LEU A 197 -18.27 11.55 14.59
C LEU A 197 -17.55 12.19 13.40
N ASP A 198 -16.69 13.17 13.65
CA ASP A 198 -15.92 13.92 12.64
C ASP A 198 -15.06 12.97 11.78
N THR A 199 -15.63 12.43 10.72
CA THR A 199 -14.94 11.59 9.74
C THR A 199 -14.35 12.53 8.69
N LYS A 200 -13.02 12.49 8.52
CA LYS A 200 -12.33 13.32 7.54
C LYS A 200 -12.13 12.58 6.23
N PHE A 201 -12.45 13.26 5.15
CA PHE A 201 -12.28 12.76 3.80
C PHE A 201 -11.24 13.60 3.05
N LEU A 202 -10.51 12.95 2.14
CA LEU A 202 -9.54 13.57 1.23
C LEU A 202 -10.12 13.74 -0.18
N TYR A 203 -11.43 13.87 -0.28
CA TYR A 203 -12.11 14.03 -1.57
C TYR A 203 -12.10 15.49 -2.01
N ASP A 204 -12.05 15.70 -3.32
CA ASP A 204 -12.15 17.03 -3.93
C ASP A 204 -13.59 17.51 -3.93
N ASP A 205 -14.52 16.58 -4.15
CA ASP A 205 -15.92 16.84 -4.11
C ASP A 205 -16.46 16.81 -2.67
N ARG A 206 -17.50 17.55 -2.43
CA ARG A 206 -18.18 17.55 -1.14
C ARG A 206 -18.90 16.22 -0.96
N VAL A 207 -18.50 15.47 0.07
CA VAL A 207 -19.17 14.21 0.42
C VAL A 207 -20.58 14.53 0.89
N ASP A 208 -21.55 13.85 0.29
CA ASP A 208 -22.92 13.90 0.78
C ASP A 208 -22.99 13.17 2.14
N THR A 209 -23.36 13.91 3.17
CA THR A 209 -23.46 13.42 4.55
C THR A 209 -24.89 13.50 5.10
N GLU A 210 -25.87 13.90 4.25
CA GLU A 210 -27.24 14.24 4.73
C GLU A 210 -27.93 13.04 5.38
N ASN A 211 -27.77 11.83 4.79
CA ASN A 211 -28.37 10.61 5.31
C ASN A 211 -27.33 9.59 5.81
N LYS A 212 -26.18 10.08 6.32
CA LYS A 212 -25.09 9.21 6.74
C LYS A 212 -24.79 9.34 8.23
N VAL A 213 -24.35 8.24 8.81
CA VAL A 213 -23.92 8.16 10.20
C VAL A 213 -22.55 7.50 10.28
N THR A 214 -21.76 7.91 11.26
CA THR A 214 -20.46 7.28 11.50
C THR A 214 -20.64 6.04 12.36
N VAL A 215 -20.27 4.91 11.81
CA VAL A 215 -20.13 3.64 12.52
C VAL A 215 -18.70 3.55 13.04
N ALA A 216 -18.53 3.22 14.30
CA ALA A 216 -17.23 3.01 14.91
C ALA A 216 -17.06 1.54 15.28
N GLU A 217 -15.94 0.99 14.86
CA GLU A 217 -15.46 -0.33 15.26
C GLU A 217 -14.34 -0.15 16.28
N VAL A 218 -14.37 -0.90 17.37
CA VAL A 218 -13.29 -0.92 18.36
C VAL A 218 -12.80 -2.34 18.60
N TYR A 219 -11.50 -2.50 18.50
CA TYR A 219 -10.78 -3.73 18.83
C TYR A 219 -9.99 -3.51 20.10
N TYR A 220 -10.02 -4.47 21.02
CA TYR A 220 -9.33 -4.37 22.31
C TYR A 220 -9.01 -5.73 22.90
N HIS A 221 -8.01 -5.77 23.76
CA HIS A 221 -7.64 -6.99 24.47
C HIS A 221 -8.23 -7.01 25.87
N ARG A 222 -8.88 -8.12 26.20
CA ARG A 222 -9.38 -8.40 27.53
C ARG A 222 -9.10 -9.86 27.90
N ARG A 223 -8.50 -10.09 29.05
CA ARG A 223 -8.11 -11.43 29.52
C ARG A 223 -7.30 -12.24 28.50
N GLY A 224 -6.43 -11.55 27.76
CA GLY A 224 -5.58 -12.20 26.72
C GLY A 224 -6.31 -12.59 25.44
N ARG A 225 -7.59 -12.20 25.29
CA ARG A 225 -8.37 -12.43 24.07
C ARG A 225 -8.66 -11.13 23.35
N LEU A 226 -8.76 -11.20 22.02
CA LEU A 226 -9.15 -10.07 21.18
C LEU A 226 -10.68 -9.96 21.16
N HIS A 227 -11.21 -8.84 21.62
CA HIS A 227 -12.63 -8.51 21.55
C HIS A 227 -12.90 -7.41 20.54
N TYR A 228 -14.12 -7.35 20.08
CA TYR A 228 -14.60 -6.42 19.06
C TYR A 228 -15.96 -5.87 19.45
N CYS A 229 -16.15 -4.57 19.25
CA CYS A 229 -17.46 -3.94 19.38
C CYS A 229 -17.69 -2.95 18.23
N LYS A 230 -18.85 -3.06 17.58
CA LYS A 230 -19.34 -2.14 16.54
C LYS A 230 -20.47 -1.32 17.14
N PHE A 231 -20.41 0.01 17.03
CA PHE A 231 -21.38 0.90 17.64
C PHE A 231 -21.64 2.16 16.82
N VAL A 232 -22.81 2.77 17.03
CA VAL A 232 -23.20 4.06 16.46
C VAL A 232 -23.73 4.95 17.59
N GLY A 233 -23.20 6.16 17.68
CA GLY A 233 -23.57 7.07 18.76
C GLY A 233 -23.28 6.47 20.15
N ASP A 234 -24.32 6.09 20.88
CA ASP A 234 -24.25 5.42 22.17
C ASP A 234 -24.85 4.00 22.16
N GLN A 235 -25.20 3.48 20.98
CA GLN A 235 -25.84 2.19 20.79
C GLN A 235 -24.89 1.15 20.24
N VAL A 236 -24.90 -0.06 20.82
CA VAL A 236 -24.11 -1.20 20.38
C VAL A 236 -24.83 -1.89 19.23
N LEU A 237 -24.18 -2.04 18.08
CA LEU A 237 -24.67 -2.84 16.96
C LEU A 237 -24.29 -4.30 17.14
N PHE A 238 -23.04 -4.54 17.47
CA PHE A 238 -22.51 -5.88 17.72
C PHE A 238 -21.36 -5.79 18.74
N ALA A 239 -21.29 -6.78 19.65
CA ALA A 239 -20.13 -6.93 20.53
C ALA A 239 -19.87 -8.42 20.76
N THR A 240 -18.62 -8.84 20.68
CA THR A 240 -18.22 -10.24 20.95
C THR A 240 -18.57 -10.66 22.36
N GLU A 241 -18.49 -9.78 23.35
CA GLU A 241 -18.81 -10.06 24.75
C GLU A 241 -20.31 -10.24 25.00
N ASN A 242 -21.16 -9.80 24.06
CA ASN A 242 -22.61 -9.99 24.14
C ASN A 242 -23.05 -11.32 23.50
N GLN A 243 -22.15 -12.04 22.82
CA GLN A 243 -22.42 -13.34 22.20
C GLN A 243 -22.15 -14.46 23.24
N LEU A 244 -23.15 -14.76 24.04
CA LEU A 244 -23.08 -15.74 25.14
C LEU A 244 -23.46 -17.16 24.72
N GLU A 245 -24.05 -17.32 23.54
CA GLU A 245 -24.54 -18.61 23.06
C GLU A 245 -23.41 -19.39 22.36
N PRO A 246 -23.16 -20.66 22.74
CA PRO A 246 -22.23 -21.52 22.04
C PRO A 246 -22.80 -21.96 20.69
N GLN A 247 -21.94 -22.22 19.73
CA GLN A 247 -22.34 -22.90 18.49
C GLN A 247 -22.49 -24.39 18.76
N LEU A 248 -23.69 -24.93 18.46
CA LEU A 248 -24.01 -26.34 18.64
C LEU A 248 -24.03 -27.05 17.28
N ASP A 249 -23.68 -28.35 17.29
CA ASP A 249 -23.92 -29.23 16.14
C ASP A 249 -25.42 -29.65 16.06
N ALA A 250 -25.76 -30.38 14.99
CA ALA A 250 -27.14 -30.88 14.80
C ALA A 250 -27.63 -31.85 15.91
N VAL A 251 -26.71 -32.33 16.74
CA VAL A 251 -26.97 -33.28 17.84
C VAL A 251 -26.97 -32.58 19.20
N GLY A 252 -26.60 -31.28 19.23
CA GLY A 252 -26.58 -30.48 20.47
C GLY A 252 -25.23 -30.47 21.21
N ASN A 253 -24.16 -30.98 20.62
CA ASN A 253 -22.81 -30.86 21.19
C ASN A 253 -22.22 -29.48 20.90
N VAL A 254 -21.43 -28.97 21.82
CA VAL A 254 -20.76 -27.67 21.65
C VAL A 254 -19.65 -27.81 20.60
N LEU A 255 -19.87 -27.20 19.41
CA LEU A 255 -18.85 -27.09 18.35
C LEU A 255 -17.82 -26.00 18.65
N LYS A 256 -18.31 -24.82 19.04
CA LYS A 256 -17.47 -23.70 19.45
C LYS A 256 -18.02 -23.05 20.71
N ALA A 257 -17.14 -22.71 21.63
CA ALA A 257 -17.48 -21.95 22.82
C ALA A 257 -17.98 -20.53 22.45
N PRO A 258 -18.74 -19.86 23.34
CA PRO A 258 -19.24 -18.51 23.07
C PRO A 258 -18.13 -17.52 22.70
N MET A 259 -18.42 -16.59 21.78
CA MET A 259 -17.47 -15.52 21.43
C MET A 259 -17.10 -14.64 22.64
N ALA A 260 -17.96 -14.55 23.63
CA ALA A 260 -17.70 -13.87 24.89
C ALA A 260 -16.48 -14.46 25.64
N GLU A 261 -16.19 -15.75 25.45
CA GLU A 261 -15.07 -16.45 26.07
C GLU A 261 -13.87 -16.58 25.14
N THR A 262 -14.10 -16.84 23.84
CA THR A 262 -13.06 -17.08 22.84
C THR A 262 -12.51 -15.81 22.23
N GLY A 263 -13.30 -14.73 22.20
CA GLY A 263 -12.97 -13.50 21.48
C GLY A 263 -13.33 -13.57 20.00
N LEU A 264 -12.89 -12.56 19.23
CA LEU A 264 -13.17 -12.44 17.79
C LEU A 264 -12.33 -13.41 16.96
N TYR A 265 -11.01 -13.38 17.19
CA TYR A 265 -10.04 -14.19 16.43
C TYR A 265 -9.08 -14.93 17.37
N ASP A 266 -8.86 -16.21 17.08
CA ASP A 266 -8.00 -17.09 17.87
C ASP A 266 -6.53 -16.67 17.86
N HIS A 267 -6.09 -15.97 16.80
CA HIS A 267 -4.72 -15.45 16.72
C HIS A 267 -4.47 -14.27 17.66
N GLY A 268 -5.52 -13.62 18.21
CA GLY A 268 -5.42 -12.56 19.20
C GLY A 268 -4.74 -11.27 18.73
N ARG A 269 -4.62 -11.02 17.43
CA ARG A 269 -4.03 -9.81 16.85
C ARG A 269 -5.10 -8.91 16.23
N TYR A 270 -4.88 -7.59 16.24
CA TYR A 270 -5.73 -6.68 15.46
C TYR A 270 -5.63 -7.03 13.97
N PRO A 271 -6.76 -7.08 13.24
CA PRO A 271 -6.79 -7.49 11.84
C PRO A 271 -6.33 -6.36 10.90
N TYR A 272 -5.31 -5.65 11.29
CA TYR A 272 -4.73 -4.53 10.53
C TYR A 272 -3.23 -4.68 10.43
N GLU A 273 -2.70 -4.34 9.25
CA GLU A 273 -1.26 -4.30 9.00
C GLU A 273 -0.87 -2.94 8.44
N PHE A 274 0.17 -2.34 9.05
CA PHE A 274 0.74 -1.07 8.64
C PHE A 274 2.05 -1.31 7.91
N ASP A 275 2.19 -0.68 6.75
CA ASP A 275 3.40 -0.73 5.92
C ASP A 275 4.00 0.68 5.79
N PRO A 276 4.87 1.12 6.72
CA PRO A 276 5.52 2.42 6.66
C PRO A 276 6.62 2.47 5.60
N LEU A 277 6.76 3.64 4.93
CA LEU A 277 7.83 3.90 3.97
C LEU A 277 9.14 4.25 4.70
N PHE A 278 9.16 5.39 5.37
CA PHE A 278 10.27 5.82 6.21
C PHE A 278 9.78 5.84 7.66
N PRO A 279 10.28 4.97 8.54
CA PRO A 279 9.74 4.83 9.89
C PRO A 279 9.95 6.09 10.73
N ILE A 280 8.99 6.36 11.62
CA ILE A 280 9.05 7.40 12.63
C ILE A 280 9.08 6.73 14.00
N GLU A 281 10.04 7.10 14.84
CA GLU A 281 10.10 6.60 16.21
C GLU A 281 8.84 7.00 17.00
N GLY A 282 8.28 6.07 17.77
CA GLY A 282 7.06 6.31 18.55
C GLY A 282 5.76 6.34 17.71
N SER A 283 5.79 5.90 16.45
CA SER A 283 4.61 5.83 15.60
C SER A 283 4.63 4.57 14.74
N PRO A 284 3.49 3.90 14.49
CA PRO A 284 3.40 2.84 13.50
C PRO A 284 3.38 3.38 12.06
N CYS A 285 3.18 4.70 11.90
CA CYS A 285 3.21 5.39 10.62
C CYS A 285 4.61 5.91 10.30
N GLY A 286 4.94 5.92 9.01
CA GLY A 286 6.12 6.55 8.46
C GLY A 286 5.82 7.91 7.81
N TYR A 287 6.84 8.54 7.25
CA TYR A 287 6.70 9.70 6.34
C TYR A 287 6.98 9.29 4.90
N GLY A 288 6.44 10.07 3.96
CA GLY A 288 6.47 9.75 2.52
C GLY A 288 7.46 10.59 1.71
N TYR A 289 7.48 10.36 0.41
CA TYR A 289 8.30 11.17 -0.51
C TYR A 289 7.88 12.63 -0.53
N VAL A 290 6.58 12.92 -0.28
CA VAL A 290 6.11 14.30 -0.17
C VAL A 290 6.83 15.04 0.96
N ASP A 291 6.97 14.41 2.12
CA ASP A 291 7.63 15.04 3.27
C ASP A 291 9.12 15.33 3.00
N VAL A 292 9.79 14.41 2.28
CA VAL A 292 11.22 14.53 1.93
C VAL A 292 11.45 15.58 0.87
N CYS A 293 10.62 15.61 -0.19
CA CYS A 293 10.82 16.46 -1.37
C CYS A 293 10.12 17.82 -1.27
N ARG A 294 9.41 18.11 -0.19
CA ARG A 294 8.65 19.36 -0.01
C ARG A 294 9.53 20.59 -0.05
N SER A 295 10.68 20.58 0.64
CA SER A 295 11.58 21.74 0.71
C SER A 295 12.11 22.12 -0.67
N PRO A 296 12.82 21.24 -1.40
CA PRO A 296 13.32 21.59 -2.73
C PRO A 296 12.21 21.92 -3.71
N GLN A 297 11.05 21.26 -3.65
CA GLN A 297 9.88 21.61 -4.48
C GLN A 297 9.40 23.04 -4.22
N THR A 298 9.34 23.46 -2.95
CA THR A 298 8.94 24.83 -2.56
C THR A 298 9.92 25.86 -3.13
N GLU A 299 11.23 25.59 -3.05
CA GLU A 299 12.27 26.47 -3.59
C GLU A 299 12.18 26.59 -5.10
N ILE A 300 11.98 25.48 -5.82
CA ILE A 300 11.78 25.48 -7.27
C ILE A 300 10.56 26.35 -7.64
N ASP A 301 9.44 26.19 -6.95
CA ASP A 301 8.22 26.94 -7.24
C ASP A 301 8.38 28.45 -6.95
N LEU A 302 9.10 28.82 -5.88
CA LEU A 302 9.42 30.22 -5.56
C LEU A 302 10.34 30.83 -6.62
N MET A 303 11.40 30.14 -7.04
CA MET A 303 12.31 30.63 -8.09
C MET A 303 11.56 30.78 -9.41
N LYS A 304 10.78 29.77 -9.84
CA LYS A 304 9.94 29.86 -11.04
C LYS A 304 8.97 31.04 -10.98
N THR A 305 8.30 31.23 -9.85
CA THR A 305 7.40 32.37 -9.64
C THR A 305 8.13 33.68 -9.82
N SER A 306 9.34 33.82 -9.27
CA SER A 306 10.19 35.01 -9.40
C SER A 306 10.62 35.25 -10.83
N PHE A 307 10.96 34.19 -11.58
CA PHE A 307 11.34 34.27 -12.99
C PHE A 307 10.17 34.74 -13.86
N VAL A 308 8.99 34.14 -13.69
CA VAL A 308 7.78 34.52 -14.42
C VAL A 308 7.40 35.99 -14.11
N ARG A 309 7.47 36.36 -12.83
CA ARG A 309 7.19 37.74 -12.41
C ARG A 309 8.18 38.75 -13.01
N ASN A 310 9.48 38.41 -13.01
CA ASN A 310 10.49 39.29 -13.64
C ASN A 310 10.26 39.39 -15.15
N ALA A 311 9.93 38.30 -15.83
CA ALA A 311 9.61 38.30 -17.25
C ALA A 311 8.35 39.17 -17.55
N GLN A 312 7.29 39.08 -16.74
CA GLN A 312 6.08 39.89 -16.87
C GLN A 312 6.38 41.37 -16.67
N VAL A 313 7.17 41.73 -15.65
CA VAL A 313 7.55 43.13 -15.38
C VAL A 313 8.47 43.65 -16.50
N GLY A 314 9.32 42.78 -17.06
CA GLY A 314 10.18 43.14 -18.22
C GLY A 314 9.38 43.33 -19.52
N ALA A 315 8.33 42.49 -19.72
CA ALA A 315 7.45 42.60 -20.90
C ALA A 315 6.50 43.78 -20.87
N THR A 316 6.12 44.26 -19.66
CA THR A 316 5.23 45.40 -19.44
C THR A 316 6.01 46.52 -18.76
N PRO A 317 6.72 47.36 -19.51
CA PRO A 317 7.50 48.44 -18.94
C PRO A 317 6.58 49.39 -18.17
N ARG A 318 6.99 49.73 -16.93
CA ARG A 318 6.29 50.71 -16.09
C ARG A 318 7.05 52.03 -16.09
N PHE A 319 6.31 53.11 -15.92
CA PHE A 319 6.86 54.46 -15.97
C PHE A 319 6.48 55.25 -14.72
N PHE A 320 7.37 56.12 -14.30
CA PHE A 320 7.01 57.22 -13.41
C PHE A 320 6.44 58.32 -14.25
N SER A 321 5.20 58.74 -13.99
CA SER A 321 4.56 59.87 -14.62
C SER A 321 4.42 61.01 -13.59
N ARG A 322 4.65 62.23 -14.02
CA ARG A 322 4.39 63.40 -13.21
C ARG A 322 2.88 63.63 -13.08
N GLN A 323 2.44 64.02 -11.93
CA GLN A 323 1.03 64.28 -11.63
C GLN A 323 0.53 65.70 -12.12
N ASP A 324 1.30 66.34 -13.04
CA ASP A 324 0.98 67.66 -13.59
C ASP A 324 0.09 67.60 -14.86
N GLY A 325 -0.37 66.40 -15.26
CA GLY A 325 -1.25 66.21 -16.42
C GLY A 325 -0.56 66.38 -17.78
N ALA A 326 0.80 66.45 -17.82
CA ALA A 326 1.54 66.61 -19.06
C ALA A 326 1.47 65.35 -19.97
N VAL A 327 1.24 64.19 -19.40
CA VAL A 327 1.13 62.90 -20.09
C VAL A 327 -0.32 62.42 -20.12
N ASN A 328 -0.84 62.13 -21.31
CA ASN A 328 -2.16 61.52 -21.47
C ASN A 328 -2.07 60.02 -21.19
N GLU A 329 -2.31 59.62 -19.93
CA GLU A 329 -2.15 58.22 -19.47
C GLU A 329 -3.13 57.28 -20.19
N GLU A 330 -4.32 57.75 -20.56
CA GLU A 330 -5.35 56.94 -21.25
C GLU A 330 -4.89 56.57 -22.68
N GLU A 331 -4.29 57.49 -23.42
CA GLU A 331 -3.75 57.20 -24.74
C GLU A 331 -2.44 56.41 -24.67
N PHE A 332 -1.62 56.66 -23.66
CA PHE A 332 -0.37 55.91 -23.43
C PHE A 332 -0.62 54.44 -23.13
N LEU A 333 -1.66 54.11 -22.37
CA LEU A 333 -2.03 52.72 -22.05
C LEU A 333 -2.75 52.01 -23.20
N ASN A 334 -3.27 52.76 -24.18
CA ASN A 334 -3.98 52.21 -25.33
C ASN A 334 -3.00 51.84 -26.46
N LEU A 335 -2.58 50.58 -26.50
CA LEU A 335 -1.64 50.05 -27.49
C LEU A 335 -2.13 50.10 -28.95
N THR A 336 -3.40 50.41 -29.17
CA THR A 336 -3.98 50.53 -30.53
C THR A 336 -3.80 51.93 -31.11
N LYS A 337 -3.45 52.93 -30.30
CA LYS A 337 -3.19 54.28 -30.73
C LYS A 337 -1.69 54.49 -30.98
N PRO A 338 -1.25 54.76 -32.24
CA PRO A 338 0.17 54.93 -32.54
C PRO A 338 0.74 56.30 -32.09
N ILE A 339 -0.12 57.23 -31.72
CA ILE A 339 0.26 58.60 -31.32
C ILE A 339 -0.36 58.88 -29.95
N VAL A 340 0.47 59.33 -29.02
CA VAL A 340 0.05 59.79 -27.69
C VAL A 340 0.16 61.32 -27.67
N HIS A 341 -0.96 62.00 -27.43
CA HIS A 341 -1.00 63.45 -27.36
C HIS A 341 -0.59 63.93 -25.96
N VAL A 342 0.30 64.89 -25.89
CA VAL A 342 0.81 65.49 -24.65
C VAL A 342 0.40 66.97 -24.55
N ALA A 343 0.05 67.38 -23.33
CA ALA A 343 -0.27 68.76 -23.03
C ALA A 343 0.97 69.45 -22.40
N GLY A 344 1.73 70.21 -23.21
CA GLY A 344 2.89 70.96 -22.73
C GLY A 344 4.26 70.38 -23.17
N ASN A 345 5.36 70.84 -22.59
CA ASN A 345 6.72 70.39 -22.91
C ASN A 345 7.00 69.02 -22.25
N LEU A 346 7.36 68.05 -23.05
CA LEU A 346 7.87 66.77 -22.63
C LEU A 346 9.34 66.95 -22.16
N GLY A 347 9.56 67.22 -20.87
CA GLY A 347 10.85 67.15 -20.27
C GLY A 347 11.25 65.69 -19.98
N GLU A 348 12.55 65.39 -19.95
CA GLU A 348 13.05 64.04 -19.60
C GLU A 348 12.51 63.48 -18.28
N ASP A 349 12.07 64.35 -17.36
CA ASP A 349 11.50 64.01 -16.05
C ASP A 349 9.98 63.84 -16.07
N SER A 350 9.31 64.09 -17.19
CA SER A 350 7.83 63.95 -17.26
C SER A 350 7.37 62.50 -17.31
N LEU A 351 8.17 61.65 -17.96
CA LEU A 351 7.93 60.22 -18.05
C LEU A 351 9.27 59.50 -18.00
N ARG A 352 9.49 58.76 -16.94
CA ARG A 352 10.74 57.98 -16.75
C ARG A 352 10.45 56.50 -16.59
N GLN A 353 11.04 55.70 -17.45
CA GLN A 353 10.90 54.23 -17.34
C GLN A 353 11.54 53.71 -16.03
N ILE A 354 10.81 52.85 -15.32
CA ILE A 354 11.33 52.13 -14.18
C ILE A 354 12.27 51.02 -14.71
N PRO A 355 13.58 51.10 -14.42
CA PRO A 355 14.52 50.11 -14.95
C PRO A 355 14.22 48.74 -14.34
N VAL A 356 13.98 47.76 -15.20
CA VAL A 356 13.85 46.35 -14.80
C VAL A 356 15.22 45.72 -15.03
N ARG A 357 15.80 45.18 -13.96
CA ARG A 357 17.03 44.38 -14.08
C ARG A 357 16.66 42.95 -14.50
N ALA A 358 17.29 42.45 -15.55
CA ALA A 358 17.23 41.06 -15.92
C ALA A 358 17.81 40.21 -14.79
N LEU A 359 17.24 39.03 -14.58
CA LEU A 359 17.80 38.07 -13.64
C LEU A 359 19.15 37.57 -14.16
N ASP A 360 20.13 37.49 -13.25
CA ASP A 360 21.47 37.00 -13.55
C ASP A 360 21.45 35.48 -13.77
N GLY A 361 22.34 34.94 -14.61
CA GLY A 361 22.49 33.52 -14.89
C GLY A 361 22.75 32.64 -13.65
N VAL A 362 23.21 33.23 -12.55
CA VAL A 362 23.37 32.56 -11.26
C VAL A 362 22.07 31.96 -10.75
N TYR A 363 20.94 32.65 -10.97
CA TYR A 363 19.62 32.15 -10.54
C TYR A 363 19.16 30.92 -11.32
N VAL A 364 19.51 30.84 -12.61
CA VAL A 364 19.22 29.65 -13.44
C VAL A 364 20.04 28.46 -12.94
N SER A 365 21.35 28.68 -12.67
CA SER A 365 22.21 27.64 -12.12
C SER A 365 21.77 27.15 -10.73
N LEU A 366 21.19 28.04 -9.91
CA LEU A 366 20.63 27.66 -8.62
C LEU A 366 19.37 26.80 -8.79
N LEU A 367 18.49 27.16 -9.74
CA LEU A 367 17.30 26.36 -10.05
C LEU A 367 17.68 24.95 -10.51
N ASP A 368 18.65 24.82 -11.42
CA ASP A 368 19.13 23.53 -11.91
C ASP A 368 19.71 22.67 -10.77
N ARG A 369 20.50 23.27 -9.88
CA ARG A 369 21.02 22.58 -8.69
C ARG A 369 19.91 22.10 -7.75
N THR A 370 18.87 22.92 -7.52
CA THR A 370 17.75 22.53 -6.66
C THR A 370 16.93 21.40 -7.30
N ILE A 371 16.80 21.40 -8.63
CA ILE A 371 16.16 20.29 -9.36
C ILE A 371 17.00 19.00 -9.20
N ASP A 372 18.31 19.09 -9.33
CA ASP A 372 19.21 17.94 -9.15
C ASP A 372 19.21 17.43 -7.70
N GLU A 373 19.15 18.34 -6.71
CA GLU A 373 18.97 17.97 -5.30
C GLU A 373 17.69 17.18 -5.07
N LEU A 374 16.56 17.64 -5.65
CA LEU A 374 15.27 16.94 -5.56
C LEU A 374 15.36 15.54 -6.17
N ARG A 375 16.02 15.40 -7.35
CA ARG A 375 16.23 14.10 -8.02
C ARG A 375 17.10 13.17 -7.17
N GLN A 376 18.21 13.67 -6.63
CA GLN A 376 19.09 12.87 -5.77
C GLN A 376 18.42 12.46 -4.47
N THR A 377 17.74 13.38 -3.80
CA THR A 377 17.04 13.15 -2.53
C THR A 377 15.92 12.12 -2.70
N SER A 378 15.21 12.15 -3.81
CA SER A 378 14.16 11.17 -4.11
C SER A 378 14.69 9.83 -4.63
N GLY A 379 15.97 9.76 -5.02
CA GLY A 379 16.54 8.63 -5.73
C GLY A 379 15.97 8.42 -7.14
N ASN A 380 15.37 9.47 -7.72
CA ASN A 380 14.85 9.46 -9.08
C ASN A 380 15.87 10.10 -10.04
N THR A 381 17.01 9.42 -10.21
CA THR A 381 18.11 9.86 -11.05
C THR A 381 17.82 9.63 -12.53
N GLU A 382 18.55 10.32 -13.42
CA GLU A 382 18.40 10.15 -14.87
C GLU A 382 18.62 8.70 -15.30
N THR A 383 19.52 7.99 -14.62
CA THR A 383 19.78 6.56 -14.88
C THR A 383 18.57 5.68 -14.52
N SER A 384 17.82 6.02 -13.46
CA SER A 384 16.61 5.28 -13.08
C SER A 384 15.43 5.52 -14.04
N THR A 385 15.42 6.67 -14.73
CA THR A 385 14.41 7.01 -15.75
C THR A 385 14.78 6.55 -17.16
N GLY A 386 15.88 5.80 -17.32
CA GLY A 386 16.30 5.25 -18.59
C GLY A 386 17.13 6.21 -19.46
N ASN A 387 17.47 7.39 -18.95
CA ASN A 387 18.32 8.34 -19.66
C ASN A 387 19.79 7.97 -19.40
N ILE A 388 20.44 7.34 -20.38
CA ILE A 388 21.82 6.90 -20.27
C ILE A 388 22.71 7.99 -20.84
N SER A 389 23.71 8.44 -20.07
CA SER A 389 24.71 9.42 -20.54
C SER A 389 25.43 8.91 -21.80
N ALA A 390 25.54 9.76 -22.80
CA ALA A 390 26.25 9.46 -24.03
C ALA A 390 27.70 8.99 -23.73
N GLY A 391 28.04 7.75 -24.09
CA GLY A 391 29.37 7.14 -23.89
C GLY A 391 29.36 5.77 -23.20
N ILE A 392 28.26 5.32 -22.62
CA ILE A 392 28.16 3.98 -22.02
C ILE A 392 27.45 3.05 -22.99
N THR A 393 28.23 2.21 -23.70
CA THR A 393 27.70 1.30 -24.73
C THR A 393 27.69 -0.15 -24.31
N ALA A 394 28.35 -0.52 -23.20
CA ALA A 394 28.38 -1.90 -22.72
C ALA A 394 27.09 -2.25 -21.97
N ALA A 395 26.34 -3.22 -22.42
CA ALA A 395 25.09 -3.68 -21.80
C ALA A 395 25.27 -4.05 -20.31
N SER A 396 26.40 -4.65 -19.95
CA SER A 396 26.74 -4.98 -18.55
C SER A 396 26.93 -3.75 -17.65
N ALA A 397 27.49 -2.66 -18.18
CA ALA A 397 27.66 -1.41 -17.44
C ALA A 397 26.33 -0.70 -17.24
N ILE A 398 25.45 -0.73 -18.24
CA ILE A 398 24.08 -0.20 -18.15
C ILE A 398 23.29 -0.97 -17.10
N ALA A 399 23.34 -2.31 -17.12
CA ALA A 399 22.68 -3.16 -16.14
C ALA A 399 23.20 -2.89 -14.72
N ALA A 400 24.50 -2.73 -14.51
CA ALA A 400 25.10 -2.40 -13.22
C ALA A 400 24.66 -1.03 -12.69
N LEU A 401 24.52 -0.01 -13.57
CA LEU A 401 24.03 1.31 -13.20
C LEU A 401 22.54 1.28 -12.84
N GLN A 402 21.71 0.56 -13.59
CA GLN A 402 20.29 0.35 -13.28
C GLN A 402 20.14 -0.40 -11.96
N GLU A 403 20.96 -1.40 -11.73
CA GLU A 403 20.96 -2.12 -10.45
C GLU A 403 21.39 -1.23 -9.28
N ALA A 404 22.35 -0.37 -9.44
CA ALA A 404 22.78 0.58 -8.42
C ALA A 404 21.72 1.65 -8.14
N SER A 405 21.05 2.18 -9.17
CA SER A 405 19.99 3.20 -9.02
C SER A 405 18.74 2.66 -8.33
N GLY A 406 18.41 1.37 -8.50
CA GLY A 406 17.26 0.71 -7.89
C GLY A 406 17.41 0.33 -6.40
N LYS A 407 18.55 0.63 -5.73
CA LYS A 407 18.76 0.19 -4.34
C LYS A 407 17.71 0.70 -3.36
N GLY A 408 17.35 1.98 -3.44
CA GLY A 408 16.35 2.59 -2.55
C GLY A 408 14.95 1.99 -2.74
N SER A 409 14.52 1.80 -3.99
CA SER A 409 13.23 1.18 -4.31
C SER A 409 13.18 -0.28 -3.85
N ARG A 410 14.30 -1.02 -3.96
CA ARG A 410 14.40 -2.42 -3.46
C ARG A 410 14.32 -2.52 -1.95
N ASP A 411 14.92 -1.60 -1.19
CA ASP A 411 14.80 -1.60 0.27
C ASP A 411 13.38 -1.32 0.71
N THR A 412 12.72 -0.34 0.08
CA THR A 412 11.31 -0.06 0.29
C THR A 412 10.43 -1.27 -0.01
N LEU A 413 10.70 -1.97 -1.12
CA LEU A 413 9.97 -3.17 -1.51
C LEU A 413 10.16 -4.32 -0.51
N ARG A 414 11.39 -4.51 0.01
CA ARG A 414 11.64 -5.50 1.09
C ARG A 414 10.85 -5.19 2.36
N SER A 415 10.69 -3.91 2.70
CA SER A 415 9.83 -3.51 3.82
C SER A 415 8.38 -3.90 3.57
N SER A 416 7.86 -3.63 2.36
CA SER A 416 6.50 -4.03 1.97
C SER A 416 6.32 -5.54 1.97
N TYR A 417 7.33 -6.31 1.57
CA TYR A 417 7.26 -7.78 1.62
C TYR A 417 7.16 -8.31 3.05
N ARG A 418 7.82 -7.67 4.03
CA ARG A 418 7.65 -8.03 5.44
C ARG A 418 6.23 -7.80 5.93
N SER A 419 5.61 -6.68 5.55
CA SER A 419 4.20 -6.40 5.87
C SER A 419 3.27 -7.37 5.14
N PHE A 420 3.55 -7.68 3.87
CA PHE A 420 2.80 -8.69 3.12
C PHE A 420 2.90 -10.09 3.75
N GLY A 421 4.07 -10.48 4.26
CA GLY A 421 4.22 -11.73 5.02
C GLY A 421 3.27 -11.80 6.22
N ARG A 422 3.11 -10.69 6.96
CA ARG A 422 2.17 -10.62 8.09
C ARG A 422 0.70 -10.66 7.64
N ILE A 423 0.38 -10.11 6.45
CA ILE A 423 -0.96 -10.26 5.85
C ILE A 423 -1.24 -11.74 5.57
N VAL A 424 -0.29 -12.44 4.96
CA VAL A 424 -0.42 -13.88 4.65
C VAL A 424 -0.54 -14.71 5.94
N GLU A 425 0.22 -14.38 7.00
CA GLU A 425 0.04 -15.01 8.32
C GLU A 425 -1.38 -14.86 8.85
N LEU A 426 -1.95 -13.65 8.78
CA LEU A 426 -3.34 -13.41 9.18
C LEU A 426 -4.33 -14.20 8.33
N CYS A 427 -4.10 -14.31 7.02
CA CYS A 427 -4.92 -15.16 6.15
C CYS A 427 -4.88 -16.62 6.57
N VAL A 428 -3.70 -17.18 6.86
CA VAL A 428 -3.55 -18.57 7.32
C VAL A 428 -4.28 -18.79 8.66
N GLU A 429 -4.19 -17.84 9.59
CA GLU A 429 -4.91 -17.94 10.86
C GLU A 429 -6.43 -17.86 10.67
N LEU A 430 -6.93 -17.02 9.76
CA LEU A 430 -8.36 -16.99 9.42
C LEU A 430 -8.82 -18.28 8.72
N ILE A 431 -8.00 -18.86 7.82
CA ILE A 431 -8.25 -20.18 7.24
C ILE A 431 -8.39 -21.23 8.34
N ARG A 432 -7.45 -21.24 9.31
CA ARG A 432 -7.46 -22.15 10.44
C ARG A 432 -8.74 -22.07 11.28
N GLN A 433 -9.26 -20.87 11.50
CA GLN A 433 -10.40 -20.64 12.37
C GLN A 433 -11.74 -20.87 11.67
N PHE A 434 -11.87 -20.54 10.38
CA PHE A 434 -13.16 -20.40 9.70
C PHE A 434 -13.39 -21.34 8.51
N TYR A 435 -12.37 -22.06 8.01
CA TYR A 435 -12.57 -23.00 6.90
C TYR A 435 -13.01 -24.38 7.40
N ASP A 436 -14.04 -24.40 8.22
CA ASP A 436 -14.61 -25.61 8.82
C ASP A 436 -15.41 -26.47 7.83
N LEU A 437 -15.83 -25.90 6.70
CA LEU A 437 -16.49 -26.62 5.61
C LEU A 437 -15.57 -26.75 4.41
N PRO A 438 -15.62 -27.90 3.69
CA PRO A 438 -14.79 -28.12 2.50
C PRO A 438 -15.10 -27.09 1.40
N ARG A 439 -14.05 -26.44 0.91
CA ARG A 439 -14.08 -25.45 -0.17
C ARG A 439 -13.29 -25.98 -1.36
N LYS A 440 -13.75 -25.66 -2.57
CA LYS A 440 -13.05 -26.04 -3.79
C LYS A 440 -12.23 -24.90 -4.32
N PHE A 441 -10.95 -25.16 -4.53
CA PHE A 441 -10.02 -24.22 -5.14
C PHE A 441 -9.51 -24.78 -6.46
N ARG A 442 -9.43 -23.92 -7.47
CA ARG A 442 -8.74 -24.20 -8.71
C ARG A 442 -7.29 -23.76 -8.56
N ILE A 443 -6.38 -24.69 -8.52
CA ILE A 443 -4.95 -24.43 -8.40
C ILE A 443 -4.24 -24.81 -9.71
N LEU A 444 -3.10 -24.17 -9.95
CA LEU A 444 -2.22 -24.58 -11.03
C LEU A 444 -1.34 -25.71 -10.51
N GLY A 445 -1.62 -26.92 -10.96
CA GLY A 445 -0.82 -28.10 -10.67
C GLY A 445 0.54 -28.09 -11.33
N SER A 446 1.32 -29.14 -11.09
CA SER A 446 2.59 -29.35 -11.77
C SER A 446 2.39 -29.32 -13.28
N PHE A 447 3.14 -28.48 -14.00
CA PHE A 447 3.06 -28.29 -15.47
C PHE A 447 1.96 -27.35 -15.98
N GLY A 448 1.34 -26.53 -15.09
CA GLY A 448 0.32 -25.56 -15.51
C GLY A 448 -1.04 -26.21 -15.85
N ALA A 449 -1.24 -27.48 -15.49
CA ALA A 449 -2.55 -28.12 -15.58
C ALA A 449 -3.45 -27.59 -14.46
N GLU A 450 -4.73 -27.33 -14.79
CA GLU A 450 -5.72 -26.98 -13.77
C GLU A 450 -6.02 -28.21 -12.90
N GLU A 451 -5.88 -28.05 -11.58
CA GLU A 451 -6.22 -29.05 -10.59
C GLU A 451 -7.24 -28.48 -9.61
N PHE A 452 -8.28 -29.24 -9.27
CA PHE A 452 -9.28 -28.84 -8.30
C PHE A 452 -9.03 -29.56 -6.99
N VAL A 453 -8.74 -28.76 -5.95
CA VAL A 453 -8.48 -29.27 -4.60
C VAL A 453 -9.65 -28.91 -3.70
N SER A 454 -10.17 -29.87 -2.97
CA SER A 454 -11.09 -29.64 -1.85
C SER A 454 -10.29 -29.44 -0.59
N TYR A 455 -10.53 -28.35 0.10
CA TYR A 455 -9.75 -27.95 1.27
C TYR A 455 -10.64 -27.58 2.46
N ASP A 456 -10.27 -28.02 3.63
CA ASP A 456 -10.83 -27.63 4.94
C ASP A 456 -9.67 -27.44 5.96
N ASN A 457 -10.01 -26.91 7.14
CA ASN A 457 -9.01 -26.58 8.16
C ASN A 457 -8.61 -27.78 9.07
N SER A 458 -9.12 -28.98 8.83
CA SER A 458 -8.95 -30.13 9.73
C SER A 458 -7.48 -30.42 10.06
N ARG A 459 -6.58 -30.24 9.07
CA ARG A 459 -5.13 -30.44 9.24
C ARG A 459 -4.40 -29.27 9.89
N LEU A 460 -5.03 -28.09 9.97
CA LEU A 460 -4.46 -26.90 10.61
C LEU A 460 -4.81 -26.79 12.09
N LEU A 461 -5.80 -27.55 12.54
CA LEU A 461 -6.22 -27.53 13.94
C LEU A 461 -5.12 -28.07 14.87
N PRO A 462 -5.05 -27.56 16.12
CA PRO A 462 -4.12 -28.09 17.10
C PRO A 462 -4.40 -29.57 17.40
N VAL A 463 -3.37 -30.41 17.31
CA VAL A 463 -3.43 -31.85 17.57
C VAL A 463 -2.71 -32.16 18.88
N SER A 464 -3.31 -33.00 19.73
CA SER A 464 -2.63 -33.46 20.95
C SER A 464 -1.41 -34.29 20.59
N GLN A 465 -0.27 -34.00 21.25
CA GLN A 465 0.98 -34.77 21.09
C GLN A 465 1.01 -36.06 21.95
N GLY A 466 -0.06 -36.32 22.69
CA GLY A 466 -0.15 -37.43 23.59
C GLY A 466 0.62 -37.27 24.91
N GLU A 467 0.74 -38.34 25.66
CA GLU A 467 1.51 -38.38 26.92
C GLU A 467 2.87 -39.04 26.70
N ALA A 468 3.94 -38.39 27.16
CA ALA A 468 5.26 -38.99 27.24
C ALA A 468 5.80 -38.88 28.68
N PHE A 469 6.30 -39.99 29.24
CA PHE A 469 6.80 -40.07 30.62
C PHE A 469 5.79 -39.65 31.71
N GLY A 470 4.47 -39.86 31.47
CA GLY A 470 3.41 -39.45 32.39
C GLY A 470 3.12 -37.96 32.43
N GLN A 471 3.60 -37.21 31.45
CA GLN A 471 3.29 -35.81 31.27
C GLN A 471 2.57 -35.59 29.94
N ASP A 472 1.50 -34.80 29.95
CA ASP A 472 0.84 -34.32 28.72
C ASP A 472 1.82 -33.45 27.94
N MET A 473 2.13 -33.85 26.71
CA MET A 473 3.04 -33.15 25.80
C MET A 473 2.39 -31.90 25.19
N GLY A 474 1.12 -31.62 25.51
CA GLY A 474 0.39 -30.46 25.03
C GLY A 474 -0.14 -30.57 23.59
N LEU A 475 -0.53 -29.44 23.03
CA LEU A 475 -1.10 -29.33 21.69
C LEU A 475 -0.03 -28.86 20.71
N ARG A 476 0.14 -29.58 19.60
CA ARG A 476 0.94 -29.15 18.46
C ARG A 476 0.05 -28.37 17.48
N LYS A 477 0.46 -27.15 17.17
CA LYS A 477 -0.18 -26.32 16.14
C LYS A 477 0.76 -26.24 14.93
N PRO A 478 0.34 -26.62 13.70
CA PRO A 478 1.16 -26.45 12.50
C PRO A 478 1.56 -24.99 12.31
N VAL A 479 2.85 -24.72 12.05
CA VAL A 479 3.41 -23.39 11.84
C VAL A 479 4.20 -23.40 10.54
N PHE A 480 4.00 -22.35 9.74
CA PHE A 480 4.64 -22.19 8.45
C PHE A 480 5.55 -20.96 8.44
N ASP A 481 6.67 -21.07 7.75
CA ASP A 481 7.51 -19.93 7.42
C ASP A 481 7.07 -19.37 6.06
N ILE A 482 6.85 -18.06 6.00
CA ILE A 482 6.38 -17.41 4.77
C ILE A 482 7.58 -16.81 4.06
N ARG A 483 7.86 -17.30 2.86
CA ARG A 483 8.84 -16.75 1.93
C ARG A 483 8.11 -16.00 0.83
N ILE A 484 8.51 -14.77 0.58
CA ILE A 484 7.91 -13.95 -0.45
C ILE A 484 8.85 -13.93 -1.66
N MET A 485 8.28 -14.26 -2.81
CA MET A 485 8.94 -14.16 -4.11
C MET A 485 8.37 -12.95 -4.85
N ALA A 486 9.22 -12.22 -5.56
CA ALA A 486 8.78 -11.16 -6.45
C ALA A 486 8.38 -11.76 -7.79
N GLN A 487 7.16 -11.53 -8.24
CA GLN A 487 6.80 -11.76 -9.65
C GLN A 487 7.44 -10.65 -10.49
N LYS A 488 8.60 -10.91 -11.06
CA LYS A 488 9.18 -10.01 -12.06
C LYS A 488 8.41 -10.15 -13.38
N ARG A 489 7.41 -9.31 -13.61
CA ARG A 489 6.66 -9.22 -14.87
C ARG A 489 7.40 -8.42 -15.95
N ASN A 490 8.70 -8.26 -15.85
CA ASN A 490 9.45 -7.46 -16.81
C ASN A 490 9.60 -8.19 -18.16
N SER A 491 9.13 -7.57 -19.24
CA SER A 491 9.27 -8.09 -20.61
C SER A 491 10.74 -8.32 -20.99
N TYR A 492 11.67 -7.54 -20.44
CA TYR A 492 13.11 -7.71 -20.65
C TYR A 492 13.62 -9.02 -20.05
N THR A 493 13.13 -9.42 -18.89
CA THR A 493 13.48 -10.70 -18.25
C THR A 493 13.06 -11.89 -19.12
N ARG A 494 11.90 -11.81 -19.80
CA ARG A 494 11.44 -12.85 -20.74
C ARG A 494 12.35 -12.98 -21.96
N VAL A 495 12.81 -11.87 -22.52
CA VAL A 495 13.73 -11.88 -23.66
C VAL A 495 15.05 -12.52 -23.23
N THR A 496 15.59 -12.12 -22.08
CA THR A 496 16.85 -12.70 -21.55
C THR A 496 16.69 -14.19 -21.22
N GLN A 497 15.55 -14.61 -20.68
CA GLN A 497 15.28 -16.03 -20.42
C GLN A 497 15.14 -16.83 -21.72
N ASN A 498 14.50 -16.27 -22.74
CA ASN A 498 14.39 -16.92 -24.05
C ASN A 498 15.76 -17.05 -24.72
N GLU A 499 16.60 -16.04 -24.63
CA GLU A 499 17.99 -16.07 -25.12
C GLU A 499 18.82 -17.12 -24.37
N LEU A 500 18.71 -17.17 -23.03
CA LEU A 500 19.35 -18.18 -22.21
C LEU A 500 18.88 -19.59 -22.58
N ALA A 501 17.58 -19.80 -22.77
CA ALA A 501 17.03 -21.10 -23.16
C ALA A 501 17.56 -21.57 -24.52
N LEU A 502 17.66 -20.65 -25.50
CA LEU A 502 18.25 -20.92 -26.81
C LEU A 502 19.74 -21.24 -26.71
N GLN A 503 20.50 -20.50 -25.88
CA GLN A 503 21.91 -20.77 -25.63
C GLN A 503 22.12 -22.15 -24.97
N LEU A 504 21.32 -22.49 -23.96
CA LEU A 504 21.38 -23.80 -23.31
C LEU A 504 21.09 -24.94 -24.32
N TYR A 505 20.12 -24.74 -25.22
CA TYR A 505 19.82 -25.70 -26.29
C TYR A 505 21.00 -25.84 -27.27
N GLN A 506 21.58 -24.75 -27.73
CA GLN A 506 22.72 -24.72 -28.65
C GLN A 506 23.98 -25.35 -28.05
N LEU A 507 24.20 -25.17 -26.75
CA LEU A 507 25.32 -25.78 -26.01
C LEU A 507 25.12 -27.27 -25.71
N GLY A 508 23.97 -27.83 -26.04
CA GLY A 508 23.65 -29.26 -25.86
C GLY A 508 23.37 -29.66 -24.41
N PHE A 509 22.88 -28.74 -23.58
CA PHE A 509 22.52 -29.02 -22.18
C PHE A 509 21.35 -30.02 -22.06
N PHE A 510 20.56 -30.19 -23.10
CA PHE A 510 19.43 -31.12 -23.14
C PHE A 510 19.82 -32.48 -23.75
N ASP A 511 21.11 -32.70 -24.08
CA ASP A 511 21.59 -34.00 -24.55
C ASP A 511 21.69 -34.98 -23.37
N PRO A 512 21.00 -36.14 -23.43
CA PRO A 512 21.02 -37.14 -22.37
C PRO A 512 22.42 -37.67 -22.03
N ALA A 513 23.35 -37.62 -22.95
CA ALA A 513 24.74 -38.09 -22.73
C ALA A 513 25.54 -37.12 -21.84
N ARG A 514 25.16 -35.86 -21.78
CA ARG A 514 25.87 -34.80 -21.01
C ARG A 514 25.13 -34.39 -19.75
N TRP A 515 24.05 -35.08 -19.41
CA TRP A 515 23.17 -34.71 -18.31
C TRP A 515 23.85 -34.49 -16.95
N PRO A 516 24.79 -35.32 -16.46
CA PRO A 516 25.41 -35.08 -15.16
C PRO A 516 26.17 -33.74 -15.09
N GLN A 517 26.88 -33.37 -16.17
CA GLN A 517 27.63 -32.13 -16.27
C GLN A 517 26.70 -30.92 -16.46
N ALA A 518 25.64 -31.08 -17.25
CA ALA A 518 24.62 -30.06 -17.45
C ALA A 518 23.89 -29.73 -16.14
N ARG A 519 23.61 -30.74 -15.33
CA ARG A 519 22.98 -30.59 -14.02
C ARG A 519 23.82 -29.74 -13.07
N GLU A 520 25.11 -30.05 -12.92
CA GLU A 520 26.03 -29.28 -12.08
C GLU A 520 26.11 -27.81 -12.52
N CYS A 521 26.19 -27.56 -13.82
CA CYS A 521 26.24 -26.22 -14.36
C CYS A 521 24.91 -25.48 -14.14
N LEU A 522 23.75 -26.12 -14.36
CA LEU A 522 22.43 -25.55 -14.10
C LEU A 522 22.19 -25.27 -12.62
N GLU A 523 22.76 -26.10 -11.71
CA GLU A 523 22.69 -25.86 -10.26
C GLU A 523 23.46 -24.61 -9.84
N MET A 524 24.52 -24.22 -10.58
CA MET A 524 25.27 -22.99 -10.34
C MET A 524 24.61 -21.74 -10.94
N MET A 525 23.67 -21.88 -11.87
CA MET A 525 22.95 -20.77 -12.51
C MET A 525 21.76 -20.35 -11.66
N ASP A 526 21.34 -19.10 -11.77
CA ASP A 526 20.14 -18.55 -11.12
C ASP A 526 19.20 -17.99 -12.18
N PHE A 527 18.11 -18.70 -12.48
CA PHE A 527 17.07 -18.30 -13.42
C PHE A 527 15.72 -18.90 -13.01
N GLU A 528 14.64 -18.26 -13.48
CA GLU A 528 13.27 -18.67 -13.15
C GLU A 528 12.94 -20.03 -13.79
N GLY A 529 12.32 -20.92 -13.01
CA GLY A 529 11.97 -22.28 -13.46
C GLY A 529 13.12 -23.29 -13.43
N LYS A 530 14.27 -22.95 -12.89
CA LYS A 530 15.44 -23.83 -12.74
C LYS A 530 15.09 -25.18 -12.11
N ASP A 531 14.36 -25.17 -11.00
CA ASP A 531 14.00 -26.39 -10.27
C ASP A 531 13.08 -27.30 -11.10
N VAL A 532 12.17 -26.72 -11.86
CA VAL A 532 11.28 -27.44 -12.77
C VAL A 532 12.07 -28.09 -13.91
N LEU A 533 13.04 -27.35 -14.46
CA LEU A 533 13.91 -27.86 -15.53
C LEU A 533 14.78 -29.02 -15.03
N LEU A 534 15.45 -28.85 -13.88
CA LEU A 534 16.28 -29.88 -13.24
C LEU A 534 15.48 -31.15 -12.96
N ARG A 535 14.27 -31.01 -12.46
CA ARG A 535 13.36 -32.15 -12.18
C ARG A 535 12.95 -32.89 -13.45
N ARG A 536 12.50 -32.17 -14.50
CA ARG A 536 12.14 -32.77 -15.80
C ARG A 536 13.31 -33.51 -16.44
N LEU A 537 14.48 -32.93 -16.37
CA LEU A 537 15.68 -33.57 -16.90
C LEU A 537 16.06 -34.83 -16.10
N SER A 538 15.89 -34.82 -14.77
CA SER A 538 16.13 -36.00 -13.94
C SER A 538 15.11 -37.13 -14.19
N GLU A 539 13.85 -36.79 -14.41
CA GLU A 539 12.78 -37.74 -14.78
C GLU A 539 13.04 -38.38 -16.13
N ASN A 540 13.46 -37.61 -17.14
CA ASN A 540 13.82 -38.12 -18.46
C ASN A 540 15.10 -38.97 -18.46
N ALA A 541 16.04 -38.69 -17.56
CA ALA A 541 17.24 -39.53 -17.38
C ALA A 541 16.95 -40.89 -16.70
N ALA A 542 15.86 -40.98 -15.94
CA ALA A 542 15.44 -42.21 -15.23
C ALA A 542 14.60 -43.16 -16.12
N GLN A 543 14.14 -42.75 -17.30
CA GLN A 543 13.41 -43.65 -18.20
C GLN A 543 14.39 -44.60 -18.91
N PRO A 544 14.25 -45.93 -18.78
CA PRO A 544 15.09 -46.87 -19.49
C PRO A 544 14.83 -46.77 -20.99
N ARG A 545 15.87 -46.54 -21.79
CA ARG A 545 15.82 -46.58 -23.24
C ARG A 545 15.34 -47.97 -23.69
N LEU A 546 14.17 -48.05 -24.31
CA LEU A 546 13.83 -49.21 -25.15
C LEU A 546 14.88 -49.29 -26.26
N PRO A 547 15.49 -50.46 -26.47
CA PRO A 547 16.42 -50.62 -27.57
C PRO A 547 15.70 -50.37 -28.90
N VAL A 548 16.21 -49.42 -29.68
CA VAL A 548 15.78 -49.26 -31.09
C VAL A 548 16.24 -50.51 -31.79
N GLU A 549 15.31 -51.41 -32.10
CA GLU A 549 15.56 -52.52 -33.02
C GLU A 549 16.08 -51.97 -34.34
N ALA A 550 17.30 -52.34 -34.68
CA ALA A 550 17.88 -52.11 -36.00
C ALA A 550 16.99 -52.83 -37.02
N GLY A 551 16.08 -52.09 -37.63
CA GLY A 551 15.22 -52.54 -38.74
C GLY A 551 16.11 -53.01 -39.88
N ALA A 552 15.96 -54.27 -40.20
CA ALA A 552 16.61 -54.97 -41.29
C ALA A 552 16.36 -54.27 -42.61
N ALA A 553 17.42 -54.12 -43.37
CA ALA A 553 17.39 -53.80 -44.78
C ALA A 553 16.54 -54.82 -45.56
N TRP A 554 15.65 -54.28 -46.36
CA TRP A 554 15.23 -54.87 -47.65
C TRP A 554 15.05 -53.74 -48.64
#